data_6a5518259a5fc474b38c23069c4f0e4a
#
_entry.id   6a5518259a5fc474b38c23069c4f0e4a
#
_cell.length_a   1.000
_cell.length_b   1.000
_cell.length_c   1.000
_cell.angle_alpha   90.00
_cell.angle_beta   90.00
_cell.angle_gamma   90.00
#
_symmetry.space_group_name_H-M   'P 1'
#
loop_
_entity.id
_entity.type
_entity.pdbx_description
1 polymer ?
#
loop_
_entity_poly.entity_id
_entity_poly.type
_entity_poly.pdbx_seq_one_letter_code
_entity_poly.pdbx_strand_id
1 'polypeptide(L)'
;MGPGTDAPTGEHPEAGGSDFEDAGDGVSGERPGSEGARRVHGPRGAPPLRRLPKIELHLHLEGCLTPFEARYLAAKNRKNLPGGAIESLYRHDGFGSFLANFGRLLDLFAEPRDLVWLLRRVRDRLRRQGVVYAEIRVSPSVWERHSIPPAETLGMLCREASGGTPPVRFIVDGVRQWDEALLERDLALALSHRHLGVVAFGLGGDEVSAPAARFGDLASFCRAERLPVVPHAGEALGPEEVLSALGVFDPARIGHGIAAASSPGVMDALVRAGVHLEVCPTSNRATGVVPRGTPHPMGTLWRSGVSLSLGSDDPGLFGTTLGRELGWALKHGGWTLEDVGRSMAMAARAAFLRPGERDGLLAALGV
;
A
#
# COMPACT_ATOMS: atom_id res chain seq x y z
N MET A 1 -34.28 23.48 52.35
CA MET A 1 -34.47 24.89 51.93
C MET A 1 -34.09 24.97 50.47
N GLY A 2 -35.05 24.95 49.60
CA GLY A 2 -34.94 25.49 48.24
C GLY A 2 -35.19 27.00 48.26
N PRO A 3 -35.31 27.71 47.18
CA PRO A 3 -35.81 27.38 45.86
C PRO A 3 -34.89 27.91 44.73
N GLY A 4 -35.01 27.67 43.46
CA GLY A 4 -36.16 27.80 42.59
C GLY A 4 -35.79 28.62 41.36
N THR A 5 -36.38 28.25 40.22
CA THR A 5 -36.78 29.05 39.04
C THR A 5 -35.64 29.51 38.10
N ASP A 6 -35.70 29.53 36.79
CA ASP A 6 -36.78 29.42 35.79
C ASP A 6 -36.18 29.13 34.42
N ALA A 7 -36.91 28.43 33.59
CA ALA A 7 -36.69 28.41 32.13
C ALA A 7 -37.37 29.62 31.47
N PRO A 8 -37.00 29.97 30.25
CA PRO A 8 -38.02 30.24 29.27
C PRO A 8 -37.88 29.46 27.96
N THR A 9 -39.00 29.01 27.52
CA THR A 9 -39.41 28.52 26.20
C THR A 9 -39.34 29.64 25.16
N GLY A 10 -39.02 29.27 23.94
CA GLY A 10 -39.08 30.17 22.78
C GLY A 10 -38.86 29.40 21.49
N GLU A 11 -39.94 28.92 20.94
CA GLU A 11 -40.54 29.01 19.60
C GLU A 11 -39.69 28.78 18.38
N HIS A 12 -40.12 27.77 17.61
CA HIS A 12 -39.81 27.58 16.17
C HIS A 12 -40.44 28.69 15.32
N PRO A 13 -39.88 28.92 14.10
CA PRO A 13 -40.75 28.98 12.95
C PRO A 13 -40.37 28.03 11.83
N GLU A 14 -41.48 27.62 11.17
CA GLU A 14 -41.55 26.72 10.03
C GLU A 14 -41.06 27.33 8.72
N ALA A 15 -40.69 26.41 7.82
CA ALA A 15 -40.91 26.33 6.40
C ALA A 15 -41.01 27.63 5.54
N GLY A 16 -40.18 27.69 4.53
CA GLY A 16 -40.34 28.50 3.35
C GLY A 16 -39.57 27.90 2.17
N GLY A 17 -40.30 27.14 1.35
CA GLY A 17 -39.83 26.75 0.01
C GLY A 17 -39.87 27.96 -0.91
N SER A 18 -38.94 28.03 -1.88
CA SER A 18 -39.10 28.83 -3.06
C SER A 18 -38.37 28.20 -4.22
N ASP A 19 -39.17 27.86 -5.19
CA ASP A 19 -38.80 27.55 -6.58
C ASP A 19 -37.92 28.65 -7.18
N PHE A 20 -36.92 28.27 -7.94
CA PHE A 20 -36.30 29.18 -8.88
C PHE A 20 -36.47 28.63 -10.29
N GLU A 21 -37.35 29.34 -11.01
CA GLU A 21 -37.58 29.23 -12.42
C GLU A 21 -36.37 29.65 -13.24
N ASP A 22 -36.25 28.96 -14.34
CA ASP A 22 -35.46 29.18 -15.53
C ASP A 22 -35.67 30.57 -16.12
N ALA A 23 -34.62 31.34 -16.38
CA ALA A 23 -34.64 32.51 -17.21
C ALA A 23 -33.41 32.49 -18.13
N GLY A 24 -33.67 32.09 -19.36
CA GLY A 24 -32.72 32.20 -20.44
C GLY A 24 -32.49 33.66 -20.83
N ASP A 25 -31.24 34.01 -21.08
CA ASP A 25 -30.85 35.13 -21.94
C ASP A 25 -29.67 34.73 -22.81
N GLY A 26 -29.93 34.80 -24.11
CA GLY A 26 -28.98 34.53 -25.16
C GLY A 26 -27.95 35.64 -25.29
N VAL A 27 -26.67 35.25 -25.25
CA VAL A 27 -25.58 36.06 -25.81
C VAL A 27 -24.77 35.17 -26.75
N SER A 28 -24.86 35.46 -28.03
CA SER A 28 -23.99 34.94 -29.07
C SER A 28 -22.56 35.43 -28.87
N GLY A 29 -21.67 34.51 -28.48
CA GLY A 29 -20.23 34.72 -28.35
C GLY A 29 -19.50 33.58 -29.01
N GLU A 30 -18.69 33.87 -30.01
CA GLU A 30 -17.88 32.98 -30.82
C GLU A 30 -17.07 31.98 -29.94
N ARG A 31 -17.13 30.70 -30.31
CA ARG A 31 -16.30 29.64 -29.72
C ARG A 31 -14.87 29.76 -30.27
N PRO A 32 -13.84 29.94 -29.43
CA PRO A 32 -12.48 29.71 -29.88
C PRO A 32 -12.27 28.22 -30.11
N GLY A 33 -11.53 27.93 -31.19
CA GLY A 33 -11.34 26.60 -31.74
C GLY A 33 -10.88 25.58 -30.72
N SER A 34 -11.48 24.41 -30.78
CA SER A 34 -11.06 23.19 -30.13
C SER A 34 -9.69 22.77 -30.66
N GLU A 35 -8.62 23.18 -30.00
CA GLU A 35 -7.32 22.49 -30.12
C GLU A 35 -7.49 21.06 -29.64
N GLY A 36 -7.39 20.14 -30.57
CA GLY A 36 -7.58 18.72 -30.36
C GLY A 36 -6.67 18.18 -29.30
N ALA A 37 -7.25 17.71 -28.21
CA ALA A 37 -6.58 16.81 -27.30
C ALA A 37 -6.03 15.64 -28.15
N ARG A 38 -4.73 15.64 -28.43
CA ARG A 38 -4.05 14.53 -29.08
C ARG A 38 -4.29 13.30 -28.21
N ARG A 39 -5.19 12.44 -28.64
CA ARG A 39 -5.26 11.06 -28.13
C ARG A 39 -3.90 10.44 -28.44
N VAL A 40 -3.11 10.24 -27.42
CA VAL A 40 -1.88 9.43 -27.51
C VAL A 40 -2.36 8.00 -27.79
N HIS A 41 -2.50 7.69 -29.08
CA HIS A 41 -2.61 6.30 -29.51
C HIS A 41 -1.22 5.69 -29.32
N GLY A 42 -1.07 4.82 -28.33
CA GLY A 42 0.08 3.92 -28.28
C GLY A 42 0.20 3.14 -29.61
N PRO A 43 1.39 2.57 -29.90
CA PRO A 43 1.63 1.86 -31.14
C PRO A 43 0.53 0.80 -31.34
N ARG A 44 -0.01 0.73 -32.57
CA ARG A 44 -1.05 -0.22 -32.95
C ARG A 44 -0.53 -1.63 -32.66
N GLY A 45 -1.11 -2.31 -31.68
CA GLY A 45 -0.74 -3.67 -31.29
C GLY A 45 -0.29 -3.85 -29.83
N ALA A 46 -0.06 -2.78 -29.04
CA ALA A 46 0.26 -2.94 -27.63
C ALA A 46 -0.98 -3.48 -26.87
N PRO A 47 -0.82 -4.53 -26.03
CA PRO A 47 -1.92 -5.05 -25.24
C PRO A 47 -2.42 -3.96 -24.27
N PRO A 48 -3.73 -3.89 -23.99
CA PRO A 48 -4.23 -2.96 -22.98
C PRO A 48 -3.60 -3.29 -21.62
N LEU A 49 -3.32 -2.27 -20.82
CA LEU A 49 -2.64 -2.38 -19.51
C LEU A 49 -3.16 -3.55 -18.65
N ARG A 50 -4.48 -3.84 -18.72
CA ARG A 50 -5.09 -4.95 -17.98
C ARG A 50 -4.52 -6.33 -18.35
N ARG A 51 -4.04 -6.50 -19.58
CA ARG A 51 -3.52 -7.78 -20.10
C ARG A 51 -2.02 -7.94 -19.93
N LEU A 52 -1.30 -6.87 -19.60
CA LEU A 52 0.12 -6.97 -19.31
C LEU A 52 0.31 -7.78 -18.03
N PRO A 53 1.24 -8.74 -18.00
CA PRO A 53 1.62 -9.43 -16.77
C PRO A 53 2.25 -8.42 -15.81
N LYS A 54 1.91 -8.55 -14.51
CA LYS A 54 2.32 -7.62 -13.46
C LYS A 54 2.85 -8.36 -12.26
N ILE A 55 3.69 -7.66 -11.50
CA ILE A 55 4.26 -8.12 -10.24
C ILE A 55 3.87 -7.12 -9.16
N GLU A 56 3.32 -7.61 -8.06
CA GLU A 56 2.98 -6.80 -6.88
C GLU A 56 3.95 -7.14 -5.75
N LEU A 57 4.75 -6.16 -5.31
CA LEU A 57 5.74 -6.34 -4.25
C LEU A 57 5.40 -5.59 -2.95
N HIS A 58 4.41 -4.66 -3.01
CA HIS A 58 4.05 -3.84 -1.87
C HIS A 58 2.54 -3.76 -1.68
N LEU A 59 2.02 -4.70 -0.93
CA LEU A 59 0.60 -4.83 -0.63
C LEU A 59 0.43 -5.42 0.77
N HIS A 60 -0.31 -4.71 1.64
CA HIS A 60 -0.67 -5.18 2.98
C HIS A 60 -1.99 -5.95 2.92
N LEU A 61 -1.99 -7.19 3.47
CA LEU A 61 -3.18 -8.04 3.44
C LEU A 61 -4.36 -7.37 4.13
N GLU A 62 -4.11 -6.85 5.32
CA GLU A 62 -5.13 -6.23 6.17
C GLU A 62 -5.73 -4.99 5.50
N GLY A 63 -4.91 -4.23 4.81
CA GLY A 63 -5.31 -3.04 4.04
C GLY A 63 -6.05 -3.33 2.74
N CYS A 64 -6.17 -4.60 2.39
CA CYS A 64 -6.96 -5.05 1.24
C CYS A 64 -8.47 -5.08 1.50
N LEU A 65 -8.91 -4.89 2.75
CA LEU A 65 -10.32 -4.99 3.13
C LEU A 65 -11.14 -3.86 2.48
N THR A 66 -12.00 -4.21 1.54
CA THR A 66 -12.89 -3.24 0.88
C THR A 66 -14.12 -2.93 1.74
N PRO A 67 -14.87 -1.82 1.48
CA PRO A 67 -16.11 -1.52 2.21
C PRO A 67 -17.14 -2.65 2.19
N PHE A 68 -17.23 -3.38 1.08
CA PHE A 68 -18.12 -4.54 0.97
C PHE A 68 -17.68 -5.68 1.89
N GLU A 69 -16.39 -6.00 1.88
CA GLU A 69 -15.81 -7.07 2.71
C GLU A 69 -15.85 -6.71 4.21
N ALA A 70 -15.65 -5.43 4.54
CA ALA A 70 -15.79 -4.95 5.91
C ALA A 70 -17.22 -5.12 6.44
N ARG A 71 -18.23 -4.79 5.64
CA ARG A 71 -19.64 -5.07 6.02
C ARG A 71 -19.91 -6.56 6.22
N TYR A 72 -19.36 -7.39 5.34
CA TYR A 72 -19.49 -8.84 5.45
C TYR A 72 -18.87 -9.36 6.75
N LEU A 73 -17.64 -8.95 7.10
CA LEU A 73 -16.97 -9.37 8.34
C LEU A 73 -17.71 -8.83 9.57
N ALA A 74 -18.17 -7.59 9.56
CA ALA A 74 -18.96 -7.02 10.65
C ALA A 74 -20.23 -7.86 10.91
N ALA A 75 -20.96 -8.22 9.88
CA ALA A 75 -22.17 -9.05 10.00
C ALA A 75 -21.83 -10.47 10.46
N LYS A 76 -20.82 -11.12 9.84
CA LYS A 76 -20.36 -12.47 10.18
C LYS A 76 -19.95 -12.58 11.64
N ASN A 77 -19.14 -11.61 12.09
CA ASN A 77 -18.51 -11.64 13.41
C ASN A 77 -19.32 -10.89 14.48
N ARG A 78 -20.53 -10.41 14.15
CA ARG A 78 -21.41 -9.64 15.03
C ARG A 78 -20.71 -8.44 15.67
N LYS A 79 -19.85 -7.76 14.87
CA LYS A 79 -19.12 -6.56 15.27
C LYS A 79 -19.92 -5.31 14.89
N ASN A 80 -19.94 -4.33 15.77
CA ASN A 80 -20.52 -3.03 15.47
C ASN A 80 -19.61 -2.27 14.50
N LEU A 81 -20.20 -1.63 13.49
CA LEU A 81 -19.49 -0.72 12.61
C LEU A 81 -19.26 0.61 13.35
N PRO A 82 -18.01 1.03 13.54
CA PRO A 82 -17.72 2.30 14.20
C PRO A 82 -18.33 3.47 13.43
N GLY A 83 -19.06 4.35 14.13
CA GLY A 83 -19.55 5.62 13.56
C GLY A 83 -20.69 5.54 12.55
N GLY A 84 -21.41 4.43 12.47
CA GLY A 84 -22.67 4.31 11.71
C GLY A 84 -22.55 4.14 10.19
N ALA A 85 -21.45 4.57 9.56
CA ALA A 85 -21.23 4.40 8.13
C ALA A 85 -19.83 3.89 7.85
N ILE A 86 -19.72 2.68 7.30
CA ILE A 86 -18.44 2.05 6.95
C ILE A 86 -17.59 2.95 6.04
N GLU A 87 -18.22 3.75 5.20
CA GLU A 87 -17.56 4.63 4.24
C GLU A 87 -16.69 5.70 4.91
N SER A 88 -16.98 6.07 6.17
CA SER A 88 -16.16 7.02 6.90
C SER A 88 -14.76 6.47 7.22
N LEU A 89 -14.62 5.14 7.38
CA LEU A 89 -13.35 4.47 7.63
C LEU A 89 -12.43 4.44 6.39
N TYR A 90 -12.98 4.75 5.22
CA TYR A 90 -12.25 4.80 3.94
C TYR A 90 -11.96 6.23 3.47
N ARG A 91 -12.17 7.21 4.37
CA ARG A 91 -11.80 8.62 4.14
C ARG A 91 -10.70 8.99 5.12
N HIS A 92 -9.59 9.45 4.61
CA HIS A 92 -8.42 9.77 5.40
C HIS A 92 -8.09 11.26 5.25
N ASP A 93 -7.84 11.91 6.38
CA ASP A 93 -7.35 13.28 6.47
C ASP A 93 -5.95 13.23 7.11
N GLY A 94 -4.98 12.77 6.30
CA GLY A 94 -3.61 12.58 6.71
C GLY A 94 -3.29 11.19 7.32
N PHE A 95 -2.01 10.97 7.58
CA PHE A 95 -1.43 9.69 8.02
C PHE A 95 -2.03 9.19 9.35
N GLY A 96 -2.21 10.09 10.34
CA GLY A 96 -2.78 9.70 11.63
C GLY A 96 -4.21 9.20 11.54
N SER A 97 -5.06 9.84 10.70
CA SER A 97 -6.43 9.39 10.49
C SER A 97 -6.50 8.07 9.73
N PHE A 98 -5.55 7.83 8.80
CA PHE A 98 -5.38 6.55 8.12
C PHE A 98 -5.10 5.43 9.13
N LEU A 99 -4.07 5.58 9.98
CA LEU A 99 -3.73 4.57 10.98
C LEU A 99 -4.89 4.28 11.96
N ALA A 100 -5.62 5.31 12.39
CA ALA A 100 -6.78 5.15 13.25
C ALA A 100 -7.92 4.37 12.58
N ASN A 101 -8.20 4.66 11.32
CA ASN A 101 -9.22 3.95 10.53
C ASN A 101 -8.80 2.52 10.22
N PHE A 102 -7.51 2.30 9.90
CA PHE A 102 -6.92 0.98 9.72
C PHE A 102 -7.14 0.11 10.96
N GLY A 103 -6.78 0.63 12.15
CA GLY A 103 -6.99 -0.08 13.42
C GLY A 103 -8.45 -0.48 13.64
N ARG A 104 -9.42 0.43 13.37
CA ARG A 104 -10.85 0.14 13.49
C ARG A 104 -11.34 -0.94 12.52
N LEU A 105 -10.77 -1.02 11.32
CA LEU A 105 -11.11 -2.07 10.37
C LEU A 105 -10.59 -3.43 10.82
N LEU A 106 -9.45 -3.46 11.52
CA LEU A 106 -8.90 -4.68 12.09
C LEU A 106 -9.78 -5.28 13.20
N ASP A 107 -10.55 -4.45 13.92
CA ASP A 107 -11.54 -4.93 14.91
C ASP A 107 -12.63 -5.83 14.29
N LEU A 108 -12.80 -5.80 12.99
CA LEU A 108 -13.80 -6.61 12.29
C LEU A 108 -13.40 -8.07 12.14
N PHE A 109 -12.11 -8.38 12.21
CA PHE A 109 -11.63 -9.76 12.20
C PHE A 109 -11.84 -10.40 13.57
N ALA A 110 -12.13 -11.70 13.62
CA ALA A 110 -12.38 -12.43 14.87
C ALA A 110 -11.62 -13.76 14.96
N GLU A 111 -11.19 -14.32 13.84
CA GLU A 111 -10.55 -15.62 13.78
C GLU A 111 -9.56 -15.74 12.60
N PRO A 112 -8.61 -16.69 12.63
CA PRO A 112 -7.66 -16.90 11.53
C PRO A 112 -8.30 -17.10 10.16
N ARG A 113 -9.48 -17.73 10.12
CA ARG A 113 -10.21 -17.98 8.87
C ARG A 113 -10.66 -16.71 8.17
N ASP A 114 -10.83 -15.61 8.87
CA ASP A 114 -11.19 -14.32 8.28
C ASP A 114 -10.05 -13.79 7.39
N LEU A 115 -8.81 -13.90 7.86
CA LEU A 115 -7.63 -13.52 7.09
C LEU A 115 -7.38 -14.45 5.91
N VAL A 116 -7.60 -15.75 6.07
CA VAL A 116 -7.55 -16.72 4.95
C VAL A 116 -8.62 -16.41 3.91
N TRP A 117 -9.84 -16.10 4.33
CA TRP A 117 -10.92 -15.66 3.44
C TRP A 117 -10.53 -14.39 2.68
N LEU A 118 -9.96 -13.41 3.37
CA LEU A 118 -9.49 -12.17 2.74
C LEU A 118 -8.37 -12.45 1.72
N LEU A 119 -7.39 -13.31 2.06
CA LEU A 119 -6.33 -13.71 1.13
C LEU A 119 -6.89 -14.31 -0.17
N ARG A 120 -7.90 -15.17 -0.09
CA ARG A 120 -8.59 -15.72 -1.28
C ARG A 120 -9.19 -14.63 -2.15
N ARG A 121 -9.84 -13.65 -1.53
CA ARG A 121 -10.42 -12.49 -2.22
C ARG A 121 -9.35 -11.62 -2.88
N VAL A 122 -8.26 -11.36 -2.16
CA VAL A 122 -7.11 -10.60 -2.66
C VAL A 122 -6.48 -11.31 -3.86
N ARG A 123 -6.16 -12.60 -3.73
CA ARG A 123 -5.56 -13.40 -4.80
C ARG A 123 -6.43 -13.42 -6.07
N ASP A 124 -7.74 -13.53 -5.92
CA ASP A 124 -8.66 -13.47 -7.05
C ASP A 124 -8.69 -12.08 -7.71
N ARG A 125 -8.60 -11.00 -6.93
CA ARG A 125 -8.44 -9.63 -7.48
C ARG A 125 -7.11 -9.45 -8.22
N LEU A 126 -6.01 -9.94 -7.69
CA LEU A 126 -4.70 -9.90 -8.33
C LEU A 126 -4.70 -10.67 -9.66
N ARG A 127 -5.27 -11.88 -9.67
CA ARG A 127 -5.42 -12.68 -10.89
C ARG A 127 -6.21 -11.95 -11.97
N ARG A 128 -7.33 -11.29 -11.63
CA ARG A 128 -8.15 -10.52 -12.58
C ARG A 128 -7.42 -9.30 -13.15
N GLN A 129 -6.43 -8.78 -12.44
CA GLN A 129 -5.59 -7.68 -12.89
C GLN A 129 -4.42 -8.15 -13.78
N GLY A 130 -4.21 -9.44 -13.95
CA GLY A 130 -3.07 -10.00 -14.66
C GLY A 130 -1.78 -9.99 -13.83
N VAL A 131 -1.89 -9.96 -12.49
CA VAL A 131 -0.73 -10.16 -11.61
C VAL A 131 -0.30 -11.63 -11.72
N VAL A 132 0.98 -11.86 -11.99
CA VAL A 132 1.57 -13.19 -12.16
C VAL A 132 2.38 -13.63 -10.94
N TYR A 133 2.72 -12.72 -10.05
CA TYR A 133 3.40 -12.97 -8.78
C TYR A 133 3.14 -11.82 -7.80
N ALA A 134 3.00 -12.14 -6.51
CA ALA A 134 2.86 -11.15 -5.46
C ALA A 134 3.64 -11.51 -4.18
N GLU A 135 4.20 -10.50 -3.53
CA GLU A 135 4.65 -10.55 -2.14
C GLU A 135 3.71 -9.71 -1.29
N ILE A 136 3.08 -10.35 -0.31
CA ILE A 136 2.04 -9.74 0.52
C ILE A 136 2.58 -9.56 1.94
N ARG A 137 2.50 -8.34 2.44
CA ARG A 137 2.88 -7.99 3.81
C ARG A 137 1.77 -8.39 4.77
N VAL A 138 2.15 -8.91 5.93
CA VAL A 138 1.24 -9.33 7.01
C VAL A 138 1.85 -8.97 8.36
N SER A 139 1.03 -8.53 9.30
CA SER A 139 1.50 -8.03 10.61
C SER A 139 0.97 -8.89 11.77
N PRO A 140 1.67 -9.98 12.16
CA PRO A 140 1.18 -10.92 13.18
C PRO A 140 0.95 -10.29 14.56
N SER A 141 1.80 -9.36 14.99
CA SER A 141 1.63 -8.61 16.24
C SER A 141 0.34 -7.79 16.27
N VAL A 142 -0.12 -7.32 15.10
CA VAL A 142 -1.42 -6.65 14.95
C VAL A 142 -2.55 -7.64 15.23
N TRP A 143 -2.48 -8.85 14.68
CA TRP A 143 -3.50 -9.89 14.92
C TRP A 143 -3.59 -10.27 16.40
N GLU A 144 -2.44 -10.38 17.09
CA GLU A 144 -2.37 -10.67 18.51
C GLU A 144 -3.14 -9.65 19.35
N ARG A 145 -3.03 -8.36 19.00
CA ARG A 145 -3.78 -7.29 19.67
C ARG A 145 -5.29 -7.39 19.46
N HIS A 146 -5.73 -8.06 18.42
CA HIS A 146 -7.13 -8.36 18.14
C HIS A 146 -7.54 -9.79 18.55
N SER A 147 -6.74 -10.43 19.41
CA SER A 147 -6.97 -11.79 19.95
C SER A 147 -7.03 -12.89 18.87
N ILE A 148 -6.36 -12.68 17.75
CA ILE A 148 -6.20 -13.66 16.68
C ILE A 148 -4.81 -14.31 16.83
N PRO A 149 -4.71 -15.66 16.97
CA PRO A 149 -3.45 -16.34 17.24
C PRO A 149 -2.47 -16.22 16.04
N PRO A 150 -1.30 -15.55 16.21
CA PRO A 150 -0.42 -15.19 15.09
C PRO A 150 0.19 -16.40 14.37
N ALA A 151 0.76 -17.36 15.09
CA ALA A 151 1.44 -18.51 14.51
C ALA A 151 0.48 -19.42 13.71
N GLU A 152 -0.71 -19.68 14.29
CA GLU A 152 -1.75 -20.45 13.59
C GLU A 152 -2.19 -19.74 12.32
N THR A 153 -2.45 -18.44 12.42
CA THR A 153 -2.92 -17.60 11.30
C THR A 153 -1.91 -17.58 10.17
N LEU A 154 -0.63 -17.29 10.47
CA LEU A 154 0.42 -17.27 9.47
C LEU A 154 0.60 -18.65 8.82
N GLY A 155 0.57 -19.73 9.60
CA GLY A 155 0.61 -21.10 9.08
C GLY A 155 -0.57 -21.41 8.16
N MET A 156 -1.79 -20.94 8.48
CA MET A 156 -2.96 -21.11 7.62
C MET A 156 -2.84 -20.30 6.31
N LEU A 157 -2.36 -19.04 6.38
CA LEU A 157 -2.12 -18.21 5.22
C LEU A 157 -1.07 -18.82 4.28
N CYS A 158 0.04 -19.30 4.82
CA CYS A 158 1.08 -19.98 4.05
C CYS A 158 0.56 -21.23 3.33
N ARG A 159 -0.22 -22.06 4.02
CA ARG A 159 -0.87 -23.24 3.40
C ARG A 159 -1.83 -22.86 2.29
N GLU A 160 -2.65 -21.83 2.50
CA GLU A 160 -3.58 -21.34 1.48
C GLU A 160 -2.85 -20.79 0.25
N ALA A 161 -1.69 -20.14 0.47
CA ALA A 161 -0.89 -19.56 -0.62
C ALA A 161 -0.13 -20.61 -1.43
N SER A 162 0.17 -21.79 -0.88
CA SER A 162 1.09 -22.78 -1.45
C SER A 162 0.66 -23.38 -2.79
N GLY A 163 -0.60 -23.30 -3.19
CA GLY A 163 -1.12 -23.92 -4.42
C GLY A 163 -1.93 -22.99 -5.32
N GLY A 164 -1.83 -21.67 -5.15
CA GLY A 164 -2.71 -20.74 -5.85
C GLY A 164 -2.08 -19.99 -7.03
N THR A 165 -2.96 -19.39 -7.84
CA THR A 165 -2.58 -18.51 -8.96
C THR A 165 -3.19 -17.12 -8.74
N PRO A 166 -2.38 -16.03 -8.76
CA PRO A 166 -0.91 -16.05 -8.85
C PRO A 166 -0.23 -16.67 -7.62
N PRO A 167 1.03 -17.14 -7.76
CA PRO A 167 1.86 -17.48 -6.61
C PRO A 167 2.00 -16.29 -5.68
N VAL A 168 1.89 -16.55 -4.37
CA VAL A 168 2.00 -15.55 -3.31
C VAL A 168 3.12 -15.97 -2.36
N ARG A 169 3.93 -15.01 -1.92
CA ARG A 169 4.87 -15.11 -0.80
C ARG A 169 4.52 -14.06 0.24
N PHE A 170 5.00 -14.25 1.45
CA PHE A 170 4.72 -13.33 2.55
C PHE A 170 5.97 -12.60 3.03
N ILE A 171 5.78 -11.33 3.40
CA ILE A 171 6.71 -10.55 4.19
C ILE A 171 6.03 -10.35 5.54
N VAL A 172 6.68 -10.76 6.62
CA VAL A 172 6.17 -10.50 7.97
C VAL A 172 6.61 -9.11 8.37
N ASP A 173 5.65 -8.21 8.55
CA ASP A 173 5.89 -6.81 8.92
C ASP A 173 5.81 -6.61 10.43
N GLY A 174 6.91 -6.17 11.03
CA GLY A 174 6.93 -5.65 12.39
C GLY A 174 6.49 -4.19 12.44
N VAL A 175 5.73 -3.82 13.47
CA VAL A 175 5.25 -2.45 13.69
C VAL A 175 6.29 -1.68 14.50
N ARG A 176 7.03 -0.80 13.85
CA ARG A 176 8.27 -0.18 14.32
C ARG A 176 8.16 0.65 15.60
N GLN A 177 7.01 1.27 15.85
CA GLN A 177 6.78 2.09 17.05
C GLN A 177 6.26 1.28 18.26
N TRP A 178 6.08 -0.03 18.13
CA TRP A 178 5.65 -0.89 19.24
C TRP A 178 6.83 -1.45 20.02
N ASP A 179 6.50 -2.22 21.08
CA ASP A 179 7.51 -2.82 21.95
C ASP A 179 8.43 -3.78 21.19
N GLU A 180 9.70 -3.76 21.52
CA GLU A 180 10.73 -4.60 20.91
C GLU A 180 10.40 -6.10 21.01
N ALA A 181 9.82 -6.53 22.14
CA ALA A 181 9.36 -7.91 22.31
C ALA A 181 8.30 -8.36 21.29
N LEU A 182 7.49 -7.44 20.74
CA LEU A 182 6.56 -7.74 19.65
C LEU A 182 7.31 -7.93 18.34
N LEU A 183 8.30 -7.07 18.06
CA LEU A 183 9.15 -7.20 16.88
C LEU A 183 9.95 -8.51 16.89
N GLU A 184 10.49 -8.91 18.04
CA GLU A 184 11.20 -10.19 18.20
C GLU A 184 10.27 -11.38 17.92
N ARG A 185 9.02 -11.33 18.39
CA ARG A 185 8.02 -12.38 18.11
C ARG A 185 7.67 -12.45 16.63
N ASP A 186 7.44 -11.30 15.99
CA ASP A 186 7.18 -11.26 14.55
C ASP A 186 8.37 -11.79 13.76
N LEU A 187 9.59 -11.45 14.17
CA LEU A 187 10.82 -11.96 13.57
C LEU A 187 10.97 -13.48 13.75
N ALA A 188 10.67 -14.01 14.94
CA ALA A 188 10.67 -15.46 15.18
C ALA A 188 9.62 -16.18 14.30
N LEU A 189 8.45 -15.57 14.10
CA LEU A 189 7.43 -16.08 13.17
C LEU A 189 7.93 -16.07 11.74
N ALA A 190 8.58 -14.98 11.29
CA ALA A 190 9.17 -14.92 9.95
C ALA A 190 10.17 -16.06 9.72
N LEU A 191 11.09 -16.27 10.66
CA LEU A 191 12.11 -17.33 10.58
C LEU A 191 11.49 -18.73 10.57
N SER A 192 10.56 -19.01 11.47
CA SER A 192 9.93 -20.33 11.57
C SER A 192 9.08 -20.71 10.36
N HIS A 193 8.58 -19.72 9.61
CA HIS A 193 7.71 -19.94 8.44
C HIS A 193 8.42 -19.74 7.08
N ARG A 194 9.75 -19.54 7.05
CA ARG A 194 10.52 -19.41 5.80
C ARG A 194 10.30 -20.56 4.83
N HIS A 195 10.29 -21.78 5.35
CA HIS A 195 10.05 -22.99 4.56
C HIS A 195 8.63 -23.10 3.99
N LEU A 196 7.68 -22.29 4.50
CA LEU A 196 6.28 -22.23 4.08
C LEU A 196 5.96 -21.06 3.13
N GLY A 197 6.96 -20.21 2.83
CA GLY A 197 6.78 -19.12 1.87
C GLY A 197 6.87 -17.71 2.44
N VAL A 198 7.34 -17.54 3.70
CA VAL A 198 7.80 -16.24 4.19
C VAL A 198 9.19 -15.99 3.62
N VAL A 199 9.38 -14.84 2.94
CA VAL A 199 10.59 -14.54 2.17
C VAL A 199 11.42 -13.42 2.74
N ALA A 200 10.84 -12.55 3.58
CA ALA A 200 11.53 -11.41 4.17
C ALA A 200 10.85 -10.98 5.48
N PHE A 201 11.55 -10.14 6.24
CA PHE A 201 10.99 -9.36 7.33
C PHE A 201 10.81 -7.92 6.85
N GLY A 202 9.66 -7.34 7.13
CA GLY A 202 9.36 -5.94 6.86
C GLY A 202 9.40 -5.10 8.12
N LEU A 203 9.55 -3.80 7.98
CA LEU A 203 9.46 -2.84 9.08
C LEU A 203 8.58 -1.68 8.63
N GLY A 204 7.34 -1.66 9.12
CA GLY A 204 6.32 -0.65 8.79
C GLY A 204 5.87 0.13 10.02
N GLY A 205 4.90 1.03 9.82
CA GLY A 205 4.31 1.85 10.88
C GLY A 205 4.84 3.28 10.91
N ASP A 206 4.83 3.92 12.10
CA ASP A 206 5.19 5.34 12.26
C ASP A 206 6.71 5.56 12.18
N GLU A 207 7.16 5.98 11.01
CA GLU A 207 8.55 6.28 10.69
C GLU A 207 9.10 7.43 11.55
N VAL A 208 8.26 8.42 11.90
CA VAL A 208 8.67 9.59 12.65
C VAL A 208 9.03 9.23 14.10
N SER A 209 8.22 8.41 14.75
CA SER A 209 8.45 8.02 16.15
C SER A 209 9.53 6.95 16.31
N ALA A 210 9.82 6.19 15.26
CA ALA A 210 10.80 5.10 15.29
C ALA A 210 11.63 5.02 13.99
N PRO A 211 12.59 5.93 13.78
CA PRO A 211 13.43 5.97 12.58
C PRO A 211 14.36 4.74 12.48
N ALA A 212 14.86 4.47 11.26
CA ALA A 212 15.67 3.30 10.92
C ALA A 212 16.89 3.11 11.83
N ALA A 213 17.51 4.20 12.27
CA ALA A 213 18.70 4.18 13.13
C ALA A 213 18.51 3.40 14.46
N ARG A 214 17.27 3.21 14.93
CA ARG A 214 16.95 2.46 16.16
C ARG A 214 17.13 0.95 16.02
N PHE A 215 17.22 0.42 14.80
CA PHE A 215 17.06 -1.02 14.53
C PHE A 215 18.38 -1.72 14.15
N GLY A 216 19.52 -1.21 14.64
CA GLY A 216 20.84 -1.78 14.35
C GLY A 216 20.99 -3.23 14.78
N ASP A 217 20.50 -3.58 15.98
CA ASP A 217 20.57 -4.94 16.52
C ASP A 217 19.65 -5.89 15.75
N LEU A 218 18.43 -5.50 15.46
CA LEU A 218 17.49 -6.24 14.60
C LEU A 218 18.11 -6.49 13.22
N ALA A 219 18.68 -5.47 12.60
CA ALA A 219 19.32 -5.58 11.29
C ALA A 219 20.51 -6.55 11.33
N SER A 220 21.31 -6.50 12.40
CA SER A 220 22.45 -7.41 12.60
C SER A 220 22.00 -8.84 12.78
N PHE A 221 20.95 -9.06 13.55
CA PHE A 221 20.34 -10.37 13.72
C PHE A 221 19.79 -10.91 12.40
N CYS A 222 19.02 -10.11 11.65
CA CYS A 222 18.48 -10.53 10.34
C CYS A 222 19.60 -10.90 9.35
N ARG A 223 20.73 -10.16 9.34
CA ARG A 223 21.89 -10.51 8.51
C ARG A 223 22.49 -11.85 8.91
N ALA A 224 22.67 -12.10 10.21
CA ALA A 224 23.20 -13.36 10.71
C ALA A 224 22.31 -14.55 10.29
N GLU A 225 20.98 -14.37 10.35
CA GLU A 225 20.00 -15.37 9.94
C GLU A 225 19.76 -15.41 8.41
N ARG A 226 20.41 -14.55 7.62
CA ARG A 226 20.19 -14.41 6.18
C ARG A 226 18.73 -14.19 5.82
N LEU A 227 18.02 -13.41 6.63
CA LEU A 227 16.64 -12.99 6.39
C LEU A 227 16.66 -11.59 5.79
N PRO A 228 16.22 -11.39 4.54
CA PRO A 228 16.14 -10.07 3.96
C PRO A 228 15.22 -9.15 4.76
N VAL A 229 15.59 -7.87 4.87
CA VAL A 229 14.74 -6.84 5.49
C VAL A 229 14.27 -5.86 4.43
N VAL A 230 12.98 -5.51 4.45
CA VAL A 230 12.34 -4.51 3.58
C VAL A 230 11.74 -3.41 4.46
N PRO A 231 12.53 -2.41 4.88
CA PRO A 231 12.02 -1.32 5.69
C PRO A 231 11.19 -0.34 4.84
N HIS A 232 10.14 0.24 5.43
CA HIS A 232 9.60 1.49 4.94
C HIS A 232 10.58 2.61 5.35
N ALA A 233 10.97 3.47 4.43
CA ALA A 233 11.87 4.58 4.73
C ALA A 233 11.71 5.72 3.74
N GLY A 234 11.71 6.96 4.22
CA GLY A 234 11.53 8.14 3.40
C GLY A 234 10.14 8.25 2.80
N GLU A 235 9.13 7.81 3.51
CA GLU A 235 7.73 8.10 3.25
C GLU A 235 7.33 9.40 3.97
N ALA A 236 7.42 9.43 5.29
CA ALA A 236 7.07 10.57 6.12
C ALA A 236 8.28 11.41 6.54
N LEU A 237 9.46 10.82 6.62
CA LEU A 237 10.72 11.50 6.90
C LEU A 237 11.47 11.89 5.61
N GLY A 238 12.53 12.69 5.77
CA GLY A 238 13.36 13.18 4.69
C GLY A 238 14.28 12.14 4.03
N PRO A 239 15.10 12.56 3.05
CA PRO A 239 16.02 11.68 2.34
C PRO A 239 17.08 11.05 3.25
N GLU A 240 17.37 11.65 4.41
CA GLU A 240 18.28 11.14 5.42
C GLU A 240 17.81 9.81 6.01
N GLU A 241 16.51 9.60 6.09
CA GLU A 241 15.95 8.33 6.56
C GLU A 241 16.20 7.20 5.54
N VAL A 242 16.15 7.51 4.24
CA VAL A 242 16.54 6.56 3.19
C VAL A 242 18.00 6.16 3.33
N LEU A 243 18.91 7.13 3.59
CA LEU A 243 20.33 6.85 3.84
C LEU A 243 20.53 6.04 5.13
N SER A 244 19.78 6.38 6.19
CA SER A 244 19.80 5.63 7.44
C SER A 244 19.38 4.17 7.22
N ALA A 245 18.29 3.94 6.49
CA ALA A 245 17.82 2.60 6.15
C ALA A 245 18.86 1.82 5.31
N LEU A 246 19.52 2.48 4.35
CA LEU A 246 20.61 1.88 3.58
C LEU A 246 21.76 1.44 4.50
N GLY A 247 22.21 2.31 5.40
CA GLY A 247 23.34 2.04 6.28
C GLY A 247 23.04 0.97 7.34
N VAL A 248 21.82 0.96 7.89
CA VAL A 248 21.41 0.04 8.96
C VAL A 248 21.11 -1.35 8.42
N PHE A 249 20.28 -1.45 7.37
CA PHE A 249 19.74 -2.73 6.92
C PHE A 249 20.49 -3.36 5.75
N ASP A 250 21.26 -2.56 4.96
CA ASP A 250 21.79 -3.01 3.67
C ASP A 250 20.73 -3.72 2.82
N PRO A 251 19.58 -3.07 2.58
CA PRO A 251 18.41 -3.73 2.08
C PRO A 251 18.47 -3.90 0.57
N ALA A 252 17.93 -5.00 0.05
CA ALA A 252 17.71 -5.13 -1.40
C ALA A 252 16.56 -4.22 -1.89
N ARG A 253 15.60 -3.92 -1.00
CA ARG A 253 14.42 -3.11 -1.30
C ARG A 253 14.06 -2.20 -0.13
N ILE A 254 13.44 -1.06 -0.48
CA ILE A 254 12.88 -0.09 0.48
C ILE A 254 11.43 0.19 0.08
N GLY A 255 10.50 0.11 1.04
CA GLY A 255 9.13 0.58 0.87
C GLY A 255 9.10 2.10 0.72
N HIS A 256 8.33 2.58 -0.22
CA HIS A 256 8.18 3.98 -0.66
C HIS A 256 9.49 4.63 -1.13
N GLY A 257 10.35 5.10 -0.26
CA GLY A 257 11.63 5.75 -0.60
C GLY A 257 11.48 7.09 -1.31
N ILE A 258 10.30 7.70 -1.33
CA ILE A 258 9.98 8.84 -2.19
C ILE A 258 10.72 10.12 -1.82
N ALA A 259 11.12 10.28 -0.56
CA ALA A 259 11.90 11.42 -0.10
C ALA A 259 13.28 11.50 -0.76
N ALA A 260 13.82 10.38 -1.25
CA ALA A 260 15.10 10.37 -1.99
C ALA A 260 15.09 11.32 -3.19
N ALA A 261 13.92 11.57 -3.80
CA ALA A 261 13.79 12.49 -4.95
C ALA A 261 14.21 13.93 -4.66
N SER A 262 14.26 14.34 -3.40
CA SER A 262 14.70 15.69 -2.99
C SER A 262 16.22 15.82 -2.88
N SER A 263 16.99 14.71 -2.97
CA SER A 263 18.44 14.70 -2.81
C SER A 263 19.14 13.92 -3.91
N PRO A 264 19.84 14.57 -4.84
CA PRO A 264 20.62 13.86 -5.87
C PRO A 264 21.61 12.87 -5.27
N GLY A 265 22.27 13.20 -4.16
CA GLY A 265 23.22 12.31 -3.50
C GLY A 265 22.60 11.03 -2.96
N VAL A 266 21.34 11.09 -2.48
CA VAL A 266 20.59 9.91 -2.01
C VAL A 266 20.15 9.05 -3.20
N MET A 267 19.67 9.66 -4.29
CA MET A 267 19.34 8.92 -5.51
C MET A 267 20.58 8.20 -6.07
N ASP A 268 21.73 8.86 -6.12
CA ASP A 268 22.99 8.26 -6.52
C ASP A 268 23.41 7.10 -5.60
N ALA A 269 23.19 7.24 -4.28
CA ALA A 269 23.48 6.15 -3.33
C ALA A 269 22.58 4.93 -3.60
N LEU A 270 21.28 5.13 -3.83
CA LEU A 270 20.35 4.05 -4.21
C LEU A 270 20.76 3.35 -5.50
N VAL A 271 21.14 4.11 -6.52
CA VAL A 271 21.58 3.57 -7.81
C VAL A 271 22.87 2.75 -7.63
N ARG A 272 23.87 3.28 -6.92
CA ARG A 272 25.13 2.56 -6.65
C ARG A 272 24.93 1.28 -5.83
N ALA A 273 24.04 1.32 -4.85
CA ALA A 273 23.70 0.16 -4.02
C ALA A 273 22.81 -0.86 -4.75
N GLY A 274 22.21 -0.49 -5.90
CA GLY A 274 21.28 -1.35 -6.64
C GLY A 274 19.97 -1.61 -5.90
N VAL A 275 19.58 -0.72 -4.97
CA VAL A 275 18.37 -0.89 -4.15
C VAL A 275 17.13 -0.56 -4.96
N HIS A 276 16.10 -1.39 -4.82
CA HIS A 276 14.81 -1.22 -5.48
C HIS A 276 13.79 -0.53 -4.57
N LEU A 277 13.10 0.49 -5.07
CA LEU A 277 12.02 1.18 -4.35
C LEU A 277 10.66 0.61 -4.72
N GLU A 278 9.80 0.45 -3.71
CA GLU A 278 8.40 0.03 -3.86
C GLU A 278 7.48 1.25 -3.68
N VAL A 279 7.26 2.00 -4.74
CA VAL A 279 6.56 3.30 -4.68
C VAL A 279 5.05 3.11 -4.78
N CYS A 280 4.28 3.77 -3.89
CA CYS A 280 2.84 3.63 -3.79
C CYS A 280 2.11 4.99 -3.99
N PRO A 281 1.92 5.45 -5.25
CA PRO A 281 1.47 6.81 -5.53
C PRO A 281 0.14 7.20 -4.92
N THR A 282 -0.87 6.32 -4.97
CA THR A 282 -2.19 6.60 -4.40
C THR A 282 -2.12 6.70 -2.88
N SER A 283 -1.39 5.79 -2.20
CA SER A 283 -1.13 5.84 -0.77
C SER A 283 -0.48 7.17 -0.37
N ASN A 284 0.62 7.53 -1.01
CA ASN A 284 1.35 8.76 -0.71
C ASN A 284 0.48 10.03 -0.86
N ARG A 285 -0.52 10.00 -1.74
CA ARG A 285 -1.53 11.06 -1.88
C ARG A 285 -2.61 10.99 -0.78
N ALA A 286 -3.08 9.80 -0.46
CA ALA A 286 -4.16 9.59 0.50
C ALA A 286 -3.70 9.89 1.93
N THR A 287 -2.46 9.54 2.28
CA THR A 287 -1.83 9.85 3.56
C THR A 287 -1.37 11.31 3.67
N GLY A 288 -1.33 12.03 2.54
CA GLY A 288 -0.95 13.45 2.49
C GLY A 288 0.55 13.70 2.50
N VAL A 289 1.41 12.66 2.53
CA VAL A 289 2.88 12.84 2.45
C VAL A 289 3.30 13.45 1.12
N VAL A 290 2.53 13.22 0.07
CA VAL A 290 2.65 13.98 -1.19
C VAL A 290 1.42 14.88 -1.34
N PRO A 291 1.54 16.20 -1.18
CA PRO A 291 0.41 17.12 -1.23
C PRO A 291 -0.35 17.06 -2.56
N ARG A 292 -1.67 17.28 -2.51
CA ARG A 292 -2.49 17.36 -3.72
C ARG A 292 -2.04 18.52 -4.62
N GLY A 293 -2.05 18.29 -5.92
CA GLY A 293 -1.65 19.31 -6.90
C GLY A 293 -0.15 19.43 -7.14
N THR A 294 0.71 18.77 -6.34
CA THR A 294 2.15 18.73 -6.59
C THR A 294 2.53 17.56 -7.50
N PRO A 295 3.60 17.62 -8.30
CA PRO A 295 4.14 16.46 -8.99
C PRO A 295 4.51 15.34 -8.00
N HIS A 296 4.27 14.08 -8.37
CA HIS A 296 4.69 12.96 -7.53
C HIS A 296 6.20 12.70 -7.72
N PRO A 297 6.97 12.43 -6.65
CA PRO A 297 8.41 12.21 -6.70
C PRO A 297 8.87 11.07 -7.61
N MET A 298 8.01 10.07 -7.86
CA MET A 298 8.34 8.90 -8.70
C MET A 298 8.93 9.26 -10.06
N GLY A 299 8.46 10.35 -10.68
CA GLY A 299 8.95 10.78 -11.99
C GLY A 299 10.41 11.24 -11.94
N THR A 300 10.82 11.88 -10.85
CA THR A 300 12.22 12.27 -10.60
C THR A 300 13.09 11.04 -10.35
N LEU A 301 12.65 10.15 -9.45
CA LEU A 301 13.35 8.88 -9.17
C LEU A 301 13.57 8.06 -10.44
N TRP A 302 12.52 7.92 -11.26
CA TRP A 302 12.60 7.19 -12.53
C TRP A 302 13.63 7.76 -13.50
N ARG A 303 13.59 9.09 -13.72
CA ARG A 303 14.56 9.77 -14.61
C ARG A 303 15.98 9.73 -14.11
N SER A 304 16.19 9.65 -12.81
CA SER A 304 17.52 9.51 -12.19
C SER A 304 18.06 8.07 -12.23
N GLY A 305 17.33 7.13 -12.83
CA GLY A 305 17.79 5.74 -12.98
C GLY A 305 17.64 4.89 -11.72
N VAL A 306 16.92 5.37 -10.70
CA VAL A 306 16.61 4.59 -9.51
C VAL A 306 15.72 3.41 -9.91
N SER A 307 16.07 2.20 -9.48
CA SER A 307 15.26 1.01 -9.67
C SER A 307 13.99 1.12 -8.85
N LEU A 308 12.82 1.06 -9.50
CA LEU A 308 11.56 1.11 -8.79
C LEU A 308 10.43 0.35 -9.49
N SER A 309 9.47 -0.11 -8.69
CA SER A 309 8.17 -0.57 -9.15
C SER A 309 7.06 0.15 -8.39
N LEU A 310 5.83 0.07 -8.93
CA LEU A 310 4.67 0.58 -8.22
C LEU A 310 4.01 -0.54 -7.43
N GLY A 311 3.54 -0.20 -6.24
CA GLY A 311 2.74 -1.04 -5.35
C GLY A 311 1.39 -0.41 -5.05
N SER A 312 0.45 -1.21 -4.59
CA SER A 312 -0.91 -0.75 -4.24
C SER A 312 -1.09 -0.44 -2.75
N ASP A 313 -0.15 -0.86 -1.91
CA ASP A 313 -0.10 -0.63 -0.46
C ASP A 313 -1.34 -1.20 0.26
N ASP A 314 -2.29 -0.37 0.62
CA ASP A 314 -3.56 -0.71 1.25
C ASP A 314 -4.74 -0.50 0.25
N PRO A 315 -4.85 -1.33 -0.80
CA PRO A 315 -5.74 -1.05 -1.93
C PRO A 315 -7.22 -1.01 -1.57
N GLY A 316 -7.63 -1.69 -0.50
CA GLY A 316 -9.00 -1.63 0.01
C GLY A 316 -9.30 -0.26 0.61
N LEU A 317 -8.39 0.27 1.43
CA LEU A 317 -8.52 1.55 2.12
C LEU A 317 -8.40 2.73 1.15
N PHE A 318 -7.45 2.66 0.23
CA PHE A 318 -7.18 3.76 -0.73
C PHE A 318 -8.02 3.67 -2.01
N GLY A 319 -8.83 2.62 -2.16
CA GLY A 319 -9.69 2.43 -3.33
C GLY A 319 -8.90 2.28 -4.63
N THR A 320 -7.71 1.72 -4.57
CA THR A 320 -6.81 1.56 -5.71
C THR A 320 -6.56 0.10 -6.10
N THR A 321 -5.70 -0.13 -7.05
CA THR A 321 -5.21 -1.44 -7.51
C THR A 321 -3.88 -1.21 -8.24
N LEU A 322 -3.00 -2.21 -8.33
CA LEU A 322 -1.77 -2.09 -9.10
C LEU A 322 -2.02 -1.60 -10.54
N GLY A 323 -3.09 -2.08 -11.18
CA GLY A 323 -3.47 -1.60 -12.51
C GLY A 323 -3.83 -0.11 -12.55
N ARG A 324 -4.42 0.44 -11.47
CA ARG A 324 -4.69 1.89 -11.34
C ARG A 324 -3.42 2.69 -11.09
N GLU A 325 -2.51 2.18 -10.26
CA GLU A 325 -1.20 2.81 -10.02
C GLU A 325 -0.42 2.95 -11.34
N LEU A 326 -0.32 1.87 -12.11
CA LEU A 326 0.33 1.89 -13.42
C LEU A 326 -0.40 2.80 -14.42
N GLY A 327 -1.74 2.81 -14.41
CA GLY A 327 -2.54 3.73 -15.21
C GLY A 327 -2.33 5.19 -14.83
N TRP A 328 -2.16 5.45 -13.54
CA TRP A 328 -1.82 6.77 -13.03
C TRP A 328 -0.43 7.21 -13.49
N ALA A 329 0.57 6.31 -13.45
CA ALA A 329 1.92 6.59 -13.93
C ALA A 329 1.94 6.93 -15.43
N LEU A 330 1.18 6.20 -16.25
CA LEU A 330 1.01 6.50 -17.67
C LEU A 330 0.37 7.88 -17.93
N LYS A 331 -0.61 8.27 -17.11
CA LYS A 331 -1.37 9.50 -17.31
C LYS A 331 -0.69 10.73 -16.70
N HIS A 332 -0.05 10.58 -15.54
CA HIS A 332 0.42 11.68 -14.72
C HIS A 332 1.92 11.58 -14.35
N GLY A 333 2.50 10.39 -14.41
CA GLY A 333 3.90 10.14 -14.06
C GLY A 333 4.88 10.30 -15.24
N GLY A 334 4.38 10.54 -16.43
CA GLY A 334 5.19 10.65 -17.65
C GLY A 334 5.73 9.30 -18.16
N TRP A 335 5.19 8.18 -17.68
CA TRP A 335 5.60 6.85 -18.12
C TRP A 335 4.96 6.47 -19.46
N THR A 336 5.68 5.62 -20.19
CA THR A 336 5.18 4.91 -21.38
C THR A 336 4.82 3.45 -21.01
N LEU A 337 4.21 2.71 -21.93
CA LEU A 337 4.00 1.26 -21.75
C LEU A 337 5.32 0.49 -21.67
N GLU A 338 6.37 0.97 -22.32
CA GLU A 338 7.72 0.42 -22.20
C GLU A 338 8.26 0.61 -20.79
N ASP A 339 8.06 1.79 -20.19
CA ASP A 339 8.44 2.05 -18.80
C ASP A 339 7.71 1.13 -17.83
N VAL A 340 6.42 0.85 -18.06
CA VAL A 340 5.68 -0.16 -17.29
C VAL A 340 6.34 -1.52 -17.41
N GLY A 341 6.70 -1.97 -18.63
CA GLY A 341 7.40 -3.24 -18.83
C GLY A 341 8.75 -3.29 -18.12
N ARG A 342 9.55 -2.22 -18.22
CA ARG A 342 10.84 -2.08 -17.52
C ARG A 342 10.67 -2.14 -15.99
N SER A 343 9.69 -1.44 -15.45
CA SER A 343 9.38 -1.45 -14.02
C SER A 343 8.97 -2.85 -13.54
N MET A 344 8.15 -3.59 -14.30
CA MET A 344 7.80 -4.97 -13.97
C MET A 344 9.01 -5.92 -14.04
N ALA A 345 9.91 -5.72 -14.99
CA ALA A 345 11.16 -6.48 -15.06
C ALA A 345 12.10 -6.16 -13.87
N MET A 346 12.15 -4.90 -13.42
CA MET A 346 12.86 -4.51 -12.20
C MET A 346 12.24 -5.19 -10.97
N ALA A 347 10.91 -5.18 -10.85
CA ALA A 347 10.18 -5.88 -9.78
C ALA A 347 10.49 -7.39 -9.76
N ALA A 348 10.53 -8.04 -10.94
CA ALA A 348 10.89 -9.46 -11.05
C ALA A 348 12.30 -9.74 -10.52
N ARG A 349 13.26 -8.87 -10.87
CA ARG A 349 14.65 -8.99 -10.40
C ARG A 349 14.78 -8.75 -8.90
N ALA A 350 13.96 -7.85 -8.34
CA ALA A 350 13.96 -7.50 -6.93
C ALA A 350 13.16 -8.49 -6.06
N ALA A 351 12.30 -9.33 -6.63
CA ALA A 351 11.52 -10.34 -5.91
C ALA A 351 12.41 -11.33 -5.17
N PHE A 352 12.01 -11.70 -3.95
CA PHE A 352 12.73 -12.68 -3.13
C PHE A 352 12.42 -14.11 -3.57
N LEU A 353 12.90 -14.44 -4.76
CA LEU A 353 12.75 -15.73 -5.42
C LEU A 353 14.09 -16.42 -5.63
N ARG A 354 14.06 -17.74 -5.67
CA ARG A 354 15.22 -18.52 -6.12
C ARG A 354 15.52 -18.21 -7.60
N PRO A 355 16.77 -18.33 -8.05
CA PRO A 355 17.15 -17.98 -9.42
C PRO A 355 16.22 -18.56 -10.49
N GLY A 356 15.93 -19.85 -10.47
CA GLY A 356 15.05 -20.48 -11.47
C GLY A 356 13.59 -20.04 -11.42
N GLU A 357 13.05 -19.66 -10.23
CA GLU A 357 11.70 -19.08 -10.11
C GLU A 357 11.69 -17.67 -10.70
N ARG A 358 12.76 -16.89 -10.48
CA ARG A 358 12.95 -15.55 -11.03
C ARG A 358 13.04 -15.56 -12.55
N ASP A 359 13.82 -16.49 -13.12
CA ASP A 359 13.96 -16.65 -14.57
C ASP A 359 12.61 -16.99 -15.21
N GLY A 360 11.82 -17.88 -14.58
CA GLY A 360 10.47 -18.19 -14.99
C GLY A 360 9.52 -16.97 -14.95
N LEU A 361 9.70 -16.09 -13.95
CA LEU A 361 8.92 -14.86 -13.82
C LEU A 361 9.30 -13.84 -14.92
N LEU A 362 10.60 -13.67 -15.20
CA LEU A 362 11.08 -12.81 -16.29
C LEU A 362 10.56 -13.32 -17.66
N ALA A 363 10.63 -14.63 -17.90
CA ALA A 363 10.07 -15.23 -19.11
C ALA A 363 8.56 -14.99 -19.25
N ALA A 364 7.80 -15.02 -18.15
CA ALA A 364 6.36 -14.70 -18.14
C ALA A 364 6.07 -13.22 -18.46
N LEU A 365 7.04 -12.32 -18.21
CA LEU A 365 6.99 -10.91 -18.60
C LEU A 365 7.43 -10.68 -20.05
N GLY A 366 8.02 -11.66 -20.72
CA GLY A 366 8.56 -11.54 -22.06
C GLY A 366 9.93 -10.87 -22.13
N VAL A 367 10.72 -10.94 -21.05
CA VAL A 367 12.08 -10.36 -20.93
C VAL A 367 13.11 -11.39 -20.50
#